data_d4c59b7146402cc191a2f73ef250ef10
#
_entry.id   d4c59b7146402cc191a2f73ef250ef10
#
_cell.length_a   1.000
_cell.length_b   1.000
_cell.length_c   1.000
_cell.angle_alpha   90.00
_cell.angle_beta   90.00
_cell.angle_gamma   90.00
#
_symmetry.space_group_name_H-M   'P 1'
#
loop_
_entity.id
_entity.type
_entity.pdbx_description
1 polymer ?
#
loop_
_entity_poly.entity_id
_entity_poly.type
_entity_poly.pdbx_seq_one_letter_code
_entity_poly.pdbx_strand_id
1 'polypeptide(L)'
;LVCAPGKGGGSGALLCAAPAPAGECAPPGGGCTGEKEEKGADHFRNFGGGFGGSMNMDDIFSMFGDIFGGRAGGFGGGFGGGQRRPQQHRGSDLRLKVRLSLSEIATGVTKKFKVRKDITCSHCHGSGAEAGSGTETCPTCHGSGVITHTTQSIFGMMQTQGVCPTCGGEGTVIKNKCHVCGGSGVEKGEEVVEIKIPAGVAEGMIVNVPGKGNAGHRNGISGDIQVFITEEENDTFVRDGNDVIYNLLLDFPTAALGGDVEIPTIEGTKLKVKIDSGTQPGKTLRLRGKGLPAVQGYGRGMGDLVVNVSVYVPKTLSREEKEALTRLRDSDNFKGDSSTKRSIFERFKNYFN
;
A
#
# COMPACT_ATOMS: atom_id res chain seq x y z
N LEU A 1 -12.73 0.76 -4.89
CA LEU A 1 -13.82 0.96 -5.87
C LEU A 1 -14.75 -0.25 -5.78
N VAL A 2 -15.89 -0.08 -5.09
CA VAL A 2 -16.96 -1.07 -5.01
C VAL A 2 -18.01 -0.62 -6.04
N CYS A 3 -18.20 -1.41 -7.10
CA CYS A 3 -19.31 -1.22 -8.03
C CYS A 3 -20.49 -2.08 -7.55
N ALA A 4 -21.62 -1.48 -7.22
CA ALA A 4 -22.86 -2.18 -6.93
C ALA A 4 -23.62 -2.51 -8.23
N PRO A 5 -24.26 -3.68 -8.37
CA PRO A 5 -25.00 -4.05 -9.58
C PRO A 5 -26.33 -3.31 -9.64
N GLY A 6 -26.53 -2.50 -10.69
CA GLY A 6 -27.81 -1.93 -11.05
C GLY A 6 -28.75 -2.98 -11.67
N LYS A 7 -29.97 -3.06 -11.20
CA LYS A 7 -31.05 -3.85 -11.82
C LYS A 7 -31.55 -3.15 -13.08
N GLY A 8 -31.35 -3.77 -14.24
CA GLY A 8 -31.93 -3.33 -15.50
C GLY A 8 -31.17 -3.92 -16.70
N GLY A 9 -31.83 -4.79 -17.46
CA GLY A 9 -31.26 -5.50 -18.60
C GLY A 9 -30.97 -4.56 -19.78
N GLY A 10 -29.85 -4.78 -20.44
CA GLY A 10 -29.46 -4.16 -21.70
C GLY A 10 -27.94 -4.11 -21.83
N SER A 11 -27.41 -4.77 -22.87
CA SER A 11 -26.01 -4.73 -23.26
C SER A 11 -25.52 -3.30 -23.46
N GLY A 12 -24.63 -2.83 -22.59
CA GLY A 12 -23.99 -1.51 -22.72
C GLY A 12 -22.72 -1.46 -21.86
N ALA A 13 -21.65 -1.01 -22.48
CA ALA A 13 -20.32 -0.89 -21.92
C ALA A 13 -20.30 -0.09 -20.61
N LEU A 14 -19.64 -0.64 -19.57
CA LEU A 14 -19.38 0.06 -18.30
C LEU A 14 -18.34 1.17 -18.50
N LEU A 15 -18.77 2.41 -18.43
CA LEU A 15 -17.90 3.58 -18.27
C LEU A 15 -17.72 3.85 -16.76
N CYS A 16 -16.55 3.58 -16.24
CA CYS A 16 -16.16 4.01 -14.90
C CYS A 16 -15.65 5.45 -14.97
N ALA A 17 -16.39 6.41 -14.42
CA ALA A 17 -15.93 7.78 -14.21
C ALA A 17 -15.14 7.89 -12.91
N ALA A 18 -13.97 8.53 -12.94
CA ALA A 18 -13.18 8.86 -11.77
C ALA A 18 -13.87 9.99 -10.97
N PRO A 19 -13.78 10.03 -9.62
CA PRO A 19 -14.31 11.13 -8.85
C PRO A 19 -13.50 12.40 -9.08
N ALA A 20 -14.16 13.47 -9.45
CA ALA A 20 -13.60 14.81 -9.53
C ALA A 20 -13.42 15.39 -8.11
N PRO A 21 -12.38 16.20 -7.86
CA PRO A 21 -12.23 16.92 -6.61
C PRO A 21 -13.34 17.97 -6.47
N ALA A 22 -13.85 18.11 -5.25
CA ALA A 22 -14.91 19.04 -4.90
C ALA A 22 -14.48 20.48 -5.16
N GLY A 23 -15.15 21.12 -6.11
CA GLY A 23 -15.12 22.54 -6.39
C GLY A 23 -16.44 22.88 -7.03
N GLU A 24 -17.34 23.54 -6.29
CA GLU A 24 -18.63 23.99 -6.76
C GLU A 24 -18.47 25.03 -7.86
N CYS A 25 -19.04 24.74 -9.04
CA CYS A 25 -19.23 25.72 -10.09
C CYS A 25 -20.70 26.08 -10.20
N ALA A 26 -21.00 27.36 -10.09
CA ALA A 26 -22.31 27.96 -10.33
C ALA A 26 -22.68 28.04 -11.81
N PRO A 27 -23.95 28.25 -12.17
CA PRO A 27 -24.48 28.12 -13.53
C PRO A 27 -23.95 29.18 -14.51
N PRO A 28 -24.17 29.02 -15.86
CA PRO A 28 -23.43 29.68 -16.89
C PRO A 28 -23.74 31.17 -16.94
N GLY A 29 -22.71 32.01 -16.75
CA GLY A 29 -22.80 33.49 -16.92
C GLY A 29 -21.77 34.29 -16.09
N GLY A 30 -21.02 33.72 -15.17
CA GLY A 30 -20.08 34.46 -14.34
C GLY A 30 -18.65 33.97 -14.51
N GLY A 31 -17.71 34.86 -14.88
CA GLY A 31 -16.30 34.58 -14.98
C GLY A 31 -15.67 34.28 -13.61
N CYS A 32 -14.86 33.24 -13.53
CA CYS A 32 -14.10 32.86 -12.32
C CYS A 32 -12.87 33.81 -12.21
N THR A 33 -12.88 34.70 -11.22
CA THR A 33 -11.70 35.42 -10.76
C THR A 33 -11.14 34.70 -9.55
N GLY A 34 -10.11 33.88 -9.73
CA GLY A 34 -9.34 33.29 -8.67
C GLY A 34 -8.12 34.14 -8.37
N GLU A 35 -8.08 34.80 -7.24
CA GLU A 35 -6.86 35.37 -6.67
C GLU A 35 -5.91 34.24 -6.29
N LYS A 36 -4.80 34.16 -7.02
CA LYS A 36 -3.64 33.34 -6.64
C LYS A 36 -2.73 34.19 -5.78
N GLU A 37 -2.56 33.82 -4.52
CA GLU A 37 -1.43 34.27 -3.72
C GLU A 37 -0.12 33.82 -4.36
N GLU A 38 0.58 34.76 -4.95
CA GLU A 38 1.97 34.65 -5.39
C GLU A 38 2.89 34.70 -4.20
N LYS A 39 3.42 33.57 -3.78
CA LYS A 39 4.70 33.51 -3.04
C LYS A 39 5.57 32.44 -3.67
N GLY A 40 6.58 32.87 -4.43
CA GLY A 40 7.64 32.00 -4.89
C GLY A 40 8.09 32.11 -6.34
N ALA A 41 8.10 33.29 -6.95
CA ALA A 41 8.57 33.46 -8.31
C ALA A 41 9.61 34.61 -8.47
N ASP A 42 10.57 34.72 -7.55
CA ASP A 42 11.66 35.74 -7.67
C ASP A 42 13.04 35.16 -8.01
N HIS A 43 13.14 33.95 -8.52
CA HIS A 43 14.46 33.38 -8.90
C HIS A 43 14.65 33.07 -10.37
N PHE A 44 13.75 33.52 -11.27
CA PHE A 44 13.88 33.27 -12.73
C PHE A 44 13.93 34.53 -13.59
N ARG A 45 14.13 35.72 -13.02
CA ARG A 45 14.14 36.98 -13.76
C ARG A 45 15.52 37.54 -14.10
N ASN A 46 16.61 36.77 -13.94
CA ASN A 46 17.95 37.26 -14.32
C ASN A 46 18.66 36.42 -15.40
N PHE A 47 17.93 35.85 -16.35
CA PHE A 47 18.52 35.12 -17.48
C PHE A 47 17.99 35.66 -18.83
N GLY A 48 17.92 37.00 -18.95
CA GLY A 48 17.55 37.68 -20.17
C GLY A 48 18.56 38.78 -20.51
N GLY A 49 19.71 38.40 -21.04
CA GLY A 49 20.71 39.37 -21.47
C GLY A 49 21.77 38.76 -22.37
N GLY A 50 21.64 38.92 -23.71
CA GLY A 50 22.78 38.94 -24.59
C GLY A 50 23.23 37.62 -25.22
N PHE A 51 22.53 37.08 -26.18
CA PHE A 51 23.06 36.11 -27.13
C PHE A 51 23.60 36.82 -28.36
N GLY A 52 24.84 37.28 -28.29
CA GLY A 52 25.60 37.83 -29.40
C GLY A 52 27.08 37.59 -29.14
N GLY A 53 27.52 36.35 -29.29
CA GLY A 53 28.92 35.99 -29.16
C GLY A 53 29.12 34.53 -29.60
N SER A 54 30.10 34.33 -30.53
CA SER A 54 30.50 33.03 -31.05
C SER A 54 30.68 32.01 -29.90
N MET A 55 29.70 31.11 -29.71
CA MET A 55 29.83 29.98 -28.77
C MET A 55 30.75 28.94 -29.39
N ASN A 56 31.88 28.73 -28.75
CA ASN A 56 32.76 27.61 -29.04
C ASN A 56 32.09 26.29 -28.63
N MET A 57 32.35 25.23 -29.39
CA MET A 57 31.76 23.88 -29.16
C MET A 57 32.08 23.30 -27.77
N ASP A 58 33.14 23.80 -27.12
CA ASP A 58 33.55 23.43 -25.77
C ASP A 58 32.61 23.98 -24.67
N ASP A 59 31.97 25.17 -24.89
CA ASP A 59 31.02 25.77 -23.95
C ASP A 59 29.68 25.01 -23.93
N ILE A 60 29.29 24.43 -25.06
CA ILE A 60 28.09 23.57 -25.13
C ILE A 60 28.31 22.25 -24.43
N PHE A 61 29.52 21.68 -24.51
CA PHE A 61 29.86 20.44 -23.83
C PHE A 61 29.97 20.60 -22.33
N SER A 62 30.46 21.74 -21.82
CA SER A 62 30.53 22.01 -20.38
C SER A 62 29.14 22.23 -19.78
N MET A 63 28.25 22.89 -20.51
CA MET A 63 26.86 23.13 -20.05
C MET A 63 26.00 21.85 -20.03
N PHE A 64 26.29 20.91 -20.95
CA PHE A 64 25.67 19.57 -20.94
C PHE A 64 26.24 18.67 -19.85
N GLY A 65 27.53 18.85 -19.51
CA GLY A 65 28.19 18.13 -18.43
C GLY A 65 27.61 18.44 -17.05
N ASP A 66 27.25 19.69 -16.79
CA ASP A 66 26.67 20.12 -15.51
C ASP A 66 25.19 19.70 -15.31
N ILE A 67 24.44 19.56 -16.40
CA ILE A 67 23.02 19.16 -16.33
C ILE A 67 22.86 17.63 -16.25
N PHE A 68 23.76 16.86 -16.89
CA PHE A 68 23.70 15.39 -16.89
C PHE A 68 24.75 14.71 -15.99
N GLY A 69 25.73 15.46 -15.49
CA GLY A 69 26.87 14.96 -14.70
C GLY A 69 26.75 15.18 -13.19
N GLY A 70 25.56 15.43 -12.67
CA GLY A 70 25.34 15.55 -11.24
C GLY A 70 25.58 14.23 -10.49
N ARG A 71 26.84 14.04 -10.05
CA ARG A 71 27.26 13.00 -9.11
C ARG A 71 28.06 11.83 -9.65
N ALA A 72 29.22 12.13 -10.28
CA ALA A 72 30.36 11.20 -10.19
C ALA A 72 31.64 11.98 -10.53
N GLY A 73 32.41 12.34 -9.51
CA GLY A 73 33.77 12.84 -9.68
C GLY A 73 34.68 11.78 -10.34
N GLY A 74 35.58 12.24 -11.25
CA GLY A 74 36.67 11.43 -11.69
C GLY A 74 36.66 11.06 -13.19
N PHE A 75 36.81 12.05 -14.08
CA PHE A 75 37.29 11.79 -15.43
C PHE A 75 38.80 11.65 -15.39
N GLY A 76 39.25 10.47 -15.03
CA GLY A 76 40.68 10.11 -14.99
C GLY A 76 40.84 8.63 -15.28
N GLY A 77 41.25 8.32 -16.50
CA GLY A 77 41.98 7.16 -16.99
C GLY A 77 41.73 5.80 -16.36
N GLY A 78 41.12 4.92 -17.12
CA GLY A 78 41.07 3.50 -16.80
C GLY A 78 40.18 2.76 -17.78
N PHE A 79 40.66 2.49 -18.98
CA PHE A 79 40.13 1.42 -19.81
C PHE A 79 40.46 0.07 -19.13
N GLY A 80 39.80 -0.16 -17.97
CA GLY A 80 39.74 -1.46 -17.33
C GLY A 80 38.57 -2.22 -17.95
N GLY A 81 38.86 -3.23 -18.75
CA GLY A 81 37.88 -4.19 -19.26
C GLY A 81 37.18 -4.91 -18.11
N GLY A 82 36.19 -4.25 -17.52
CA GLY A 82 35.26 -4.87 -16.59
C GLY A 82 34.49 -5.92 -17.37
N GLN A 83 34.79 -7.20 -17.14
CA GLN A 83 33.95 -8.31 -17.57
C GLN A 83 32.50 -7.99 -17.17
N ARG A 84 31.70 -7.54 -18.14
CA ARG A 84 30.26 -7.39 -17.92
C ARG A 84 29.73 -8.77 -17.53
N ARG A 85 29.32 -8.92 -16.27
CA ARG A 85 28.67 -10.15 -15.80
C ARG A 85 27.49 -10.44 -16.72
N PRO A 86 27.25 -11.70 -17.10
CA PRO A 86 26.09 -12.09 -17.88
C PRO A 86 24.83 -11.50 -17.24
N GLN A 87 23.96 -10.92 -18.03
CA GLN A 87 22.73 -10.31 -17.55
C GLN A 87 21.83 -11.44 -17.02
N GLN A 88 21.77 -11.59 -15.69
CA GLN A 88 20.91 -12.58 -15.07
C GLN A 88 19.47 -12.16 -15.26
N HIS A 89 18.67 -13.03 -15.86
CA HIS A 89 17.24 -12.81 -16.03
C HIS A 89 16.53 -12.90 -14.67
N ARG A 90 15.97 -11.80 -14.21
CA ARG A 90 15.14 -11.80 -13.02
C ARG A 90 13.73 -12.26 -13.38
N GLY A 91 13.17 -13.16 -12.57
CA GLY A 91 11.78 -13.56 -12.65
C GLY A 91 10.85 -12.38 -12.30
N SER A 92 9.63 -12.41 -12.80
CA SER A 92 8.65 -11.39 -12.50
C SER A 92 8.12 -11.50 -11.06
N ASP A 93 7.78 -10.35 -10.48
CA ASP A 93 7.18 -10.29 -9.15
C ASP A 93 5.71 -10.74 -9.20
N LEU A 94 5.25 -11.33 -8.12
CA LEU A 94 3.88 -11.77 -7.94
C LEU A 94 3.15 -10.84 -6.96
N ARG A 95 1.88 -10.58 -7.23
CA ARG A 95 1.01 -9.78 -6.36
C ARG A 95 -0.04 -10.66 -5.71
N LEU A 96 -0.09 -10.63 -4.38
CA LEU A 96 -1.04 -11.39 -3.58
C LEU A 96 -1.84 -10.43 -2.71
N LYS A 97 -3.17 -10.56 -2.70
CA LYS A 97 -4.03 -9.81 -1.77
C LYS A 97 -4.38 -10.70 -0.59
N VAL A 98 -4.19 -10.18 0.62
CA VAL A 98 -4.46 -10.90 1.87
C VAL A 98 -5.40 -10.07 2.71
N ARG A 99 -6.51 -10.68 3.13
CA ARG A 99 -7.45 -10.11 4.08
C ARG A 99 -7.05 -10.51 5.48
N LEU A 100 -7.07 -9.53 6.39
CA LEU A 100 -6.70 -9.71 7.79
C LEU A 100 -7.81 -9.19 8.69
N SER A 101 -8.14 -9.94 9.71
CA SER A 101 -9.01 -9.48 10.79
C SER A 101 -8.24 -8.55 11.74
N LEU A 102 -8.94 -7.70 12.49
CA LEU A 102 -8.33 -6.81 13.49
C LEU A 102 -7.51 -7.57 14.55
N SER A 103 -7.94 -8.78 14.93
CA SER A 103 -7.22 -9.64 15.87
C SER A 103 -5.89 -10.15 15.29
N GLU A 104 -5.87 -10.52 14.01
CA GLU A 104 -4.65 -10.92 13.30
C GLU A 104 -3.68 -9.73 13.13
N ILE A 105 -4.24 -8.54 12.89
CA ILE A 105 -3.45 -7.30 12.82
C ILE A 105 -2.84 -6.96 14.18
N ALA A 106 -3.57 -7.15 15.28
CA ALA A 106 -3.08 -6.86 16.62
C ALA A 106 -1.88 -7.75 17.02
N THR A 107 -1.93 -9.03 16.68
CA THR A 107 -0.92 -10.01 17.10
C THR A 107 0.16 -10.27 16.04
N GLY A 108 -0.13 -9.95 14.79
CA GLY A 108 0.61 -10.44 13.64
C GLY A 108 0.28 -11.90 13.35
N VAL A 109 0.47 -12.33 12.13
CA VAL A 109 0.09 -13.68 11.69
C VAL A 109 1.07 -14.23 10.66
N THR A 110 1.28 -15.54 10.70
CA THR A 110 1.99 -16.27 9.66
C THR A 110 0.98 -17.11 8.87
N LYS A 111 0.77 -16.77 7.60
CA LYS A 111 -0.18 -17.48 6.72
C LYS A 111 0.57 -18.24 5.62
N LYS A 112 0.07 -19.43 5.28
CA LYS A 112 0.59 -20.25 4.18
C LYS A 112 -0.32 -20.14 2.99
N PHE A 113 0.25 -19.77 1.85
CA PHE A 113 -0.47 -19.60 0.59
C PHE A 113 0.06 -20.57 -0.45
N LYS A 114 -0.84 -21.27 -1.13
CA LYS A 114 -0.52 -22.08 -2.30
C LYS A 114 -0.57 -21.17 -3.52
N VAL A 115 0.60 -20.88 -4.09
CA VAL A 115 0.75 -19.91 -5.19
C VAL A 115 1.14 -20.66 -6.45
N ARG A 116 0.44 -20.38 -7.54
CA ARG A 116 0.82 -20.84 -8.89
C ARG A 116 1.82 -19.85 -9.47
N LYS A 117 3.00 -20.36 -9.81
CA LYS A 117 4.09 -19.54 -10.32
C LYS A 117 5.03 -20.34 -11.21
N ASP A 118 5.92 -19.63 -11.88
CA ASP A 118 7.02 -20.27 -12.56
C ASP A 118 8.04 -20.71 -11.50
N ILE A 119 8.31 -22.01 -11.46
CA ILE A 119 9.28 -22.66 -10.58
C ILE A 119 10.46 -23.16 -11.40
N THR A 120 11.58 -23.39 -10.76
CA THR A 120 12.75 -23.99 -11.40
C THR A 120 12.37 -25.36 -11.96
N CYS A 121 12.66 -25.62 -13.22
CA CYS A 121 12.35 -26.88 -13.88
C CYS A 121 12.99 -28.05 -13.12
N SER A 122 12.18 -29.02 -12.76
CA SER A 122 12.59 -30.19 -11.98
C SER A 122 13.56 -31.10 -12.75
N HIS A 123 13.47 -31.14 -14.07
CA HIS A 123 14.29 -32.01 -14.93
C HIS A 123 15.70 -31.44 -15.16
N CYS A 124 15.83 -30.17 -15.51
CA CYS A 124 17.12 -29.55 -15.83
C CYS A 124 17.68 -28.68 -14.72
N HIS A 125 17.01 -28.57 -13.58
CA HIS A 125 17.42 -27.77 -12.42
C HIS A 125 17.78 -26.33 -12.78
N GLY A 126 17.00 -25.73 -13.70
CA GLY A 126 17.15 -24.35 -14.10
C GLY A 126 18.11 -24.09 -15.26
N SER A 127 18.90 -25.07 -15.71
CA SER A 127 19.87 -24.85 -16.80
C SER A 127 19.25 -24.64 -18.17
N GLY A 128 18.04 -25.15 -18.38
CA GLY A 128 17.38 -25.17 -19.69
C GLY A 128 17.94 -26.21 -20.67
N ALA A 129 19.07 -26.84 -20.35
CA ALA A 129 19.72 -27.87 -21.18
C ALA A 129 19.23 -29.26 -20.79
N GLU A 130 19.20 -30.16 -21.75
CA GLU A 130 18.93 -31.59 -21.50
C GLU A 130 20.04 -32.19 -20.63
N ALA A 131 19.68 -33.18 -19.81
CA ALA A 131 20.66 -33.84 -18.92
C ALA A 131 21.84 -34.41 -19.73
N GLY A 132 23.06 -34.02 -19.34
CA GLY A 132 24.31 -34.41 -20.04
C GLY A 132 24.66 -33.56 -21.27
N SER A 133 23.80 -32.64 -21.72
CA SER A 133 24.11 -31.65 -22.75
C SER A 133 24.43 -30.31 -22.11
N GLY A 134 25.65 -29.82 -22.25
CA GLY A 134 26.03 -28.51 -21.72
C GLY A 134 25.55 -27.33 -22.56
N THR A 135 25.92 -26.15 -22.09
CA THR A 135 25.86 -24.91 -22.88
C THR A 135 27.19 -24.71 -23.62
N GLU A 136 27.13 -24.24 -24.86
CA GLU A 136 28.32 -23.90 -25.67
C GLU A 136 28.44 -22.37 -25.75
N THR A 137 29.67 -21.89 -25.94
CA THR A 137 29.90 -20.46 -26.19
C THR A 137 29.20 -20.02 -27.47
N CYS A 138 28.46 -18.93 -27.43
CA CYS A 138 27.74 -18.42 -28.59
C CYS A 138 28.70 -18.14 -29.77
N PRO A 139 28.49 -18.75 -30.94
CA PRO A 139 29.38 -18.57 -32.09
C PRO A 139 29.36 -17.15 -32.67
N THR A 140 28.31 -16.39 -32.46
CA THR A 140 28.11 -15.05 -33.00
C THR A 140 28.83 -13.97 -32.19
N CYS A 141 28.80 -14.06 -30.88
CA CYS A 141 29.36 -13.05 -29.97
C CYS A 141 30.59 -13.55 -29.20
N HIS A 142 30.97 -14.80 -29.40
CA HIS A 142 32.13 -15.44 -28.74
C HIS A 142 32.14 -15.29 -27.23
N GLY A 143 30.96 -15.39 -26.62
CA GLY A 143 30.75 -15.29 -25.16
C GLY A 143 30.50 -13.87 -24.63
N SER A 144 30.62 -12.83 -25.44
CA SER A 144 30.45 -11.43 -24.98
C SER A 144 28.98 -11.05 -24.71
N GLY A 145 27.99 -11.78 -25.28
CA GLY A 145 26.58 -11.46 -25.17
C GLY A 145 26.14 -10.25 -26.01
N VAL A 146 27.08 -9.48 -26.55
CA VAL A 146 26.80 -8.28 -27.34
C VAL A 146 27.49 -8.32 -28.67
N ILE A 147 26.95 -7.68 -29.67
CA ILE A 147 27.57 -7.48 -30.98
C ILE A 147 27.64 -5.99 -31.29
N THR A 148 28.69 -5.60 -31.98
CA THR A 148 28.89 -4.22 -32.42
C THR A 148 28.34 -4.05 -33.82
N HIS A 149 27.35 -3.21 -34.00
CA HIS A 149 26.84 -2.78 -35.30
C HIS A 149 27.52 -1.47 -35.69
N THR A 150 28.12 -1.44 -36.85
CA THR A 150 28.68 -0.21 -37.42
C THR A 150 27.66 0.32 -38.43
N THR A 151 27.12 1.50 -38.15
CA THR A 151 26.19 2.18 -39.05
C THR A 151 26.85 3.42 -39.60
N GLN A 152 26.80 3.58 -40.94
CA GLN A 152 27.29 4.78 -41.61
C GLN A 152 26.17 5.84 -41.55
N SER A 153 26.44 6.97 -40.91
CA SER A 153 25.56 8.12 -40.88
C SER A 153 26.17 9.29 -41.59
N ILE A 154 25.40 10.35 -41.83
CA ILE A 154 25.89 11.60 -42.46
C ILE A 154 26.97 12.30 -41.61
N PHE A 155 27.12 11.89 -40.34
CA PHE A 155 28.15 12.41 -39.41
C PHE A 155 29.37 11.47 -39.28
N GLY A 156 29.47 10.39 -40.08
CA GLY A 156 30.53 9.43 -40.01
C GLY A 156 30.07 8.02 -39.60
N MET A 157 31.04 7.16 -39.33
CA MET A 157 30.79 5.80 -38.88
C MET A 157 30.48 5.77 -37.39
N MET A 158 29.27 5.33 -37.03
CA MET A 158 28.84 5.18 -35.67
C MET A 158 28.82 3.70 -35.28
N GLN A 159 29.47 3.35 -34.18
CA GLN A 159 29.47 1.99 -33.63
C GLN A 159 28.47 1.94 -32.47
N THR A 160 27.44 1.11 -32.61
CA THR A 160 26.45 0.84 -31.57
C THR A 160 26.57 -0.61 -31.09
N GLN A 161 26.57 -0.82 -29.80
CA GLN A 161 26.54 -2.16 -29.22
C GLN A 161 25.11 -2.58 -29.01
N GLY A 162 24.73 -3.72 -29.59
CA GLY A 162 23.43 -4.34 -29.42
C GLY A 162 23.51 -5.71 -28.76
N VAL A 163 22.39 -6.17 -28.20
CA VAL A 163 22.27 -7.53 -27.66
C VAL A 163 22.45 -8.55 -28.79
N CYS A 164 23.26 -9.59 -28.56
CA CYS A 164 23.44 -10.63 -29.56
C CYS A 164 22.13 -11.37 -29.86
N PRO A 165 21.62 -11.38 -31.09
CA PRO A 165 20.34 -11.99 -31.43
C PRO A 165 20.34 -13.52 -31.28
N THR A 166 21.51 -14.16 -31.37
CA THR A 166 21.66 -15.62 -31.31
C THR A 166 21.52 -16.14 -29.87
N CYS A 167 22.11 -15.47 -28.89
CA CYS A 167 22.08 -15.90 -27.50
C CYS A 167 21.19 -15.01 -26.60
N GLY A 168 20.61 -13.92 -27.14
CA GLY A 168 19.79 -13.01 -26.35
C GLY A 168 20.53 -12.27 -25.22
N GLY A 169 21.85 -12.12 -25.35
CA GLY A 169 22.69 -11.46 -24.34
C GLY A 169 23.39 -12.39 -23.36
N GLU A 170 23.11 -13.69 -23.38
CA GLU A 170 23.67 -14.64 -22.40
C GLU A 170 25.11 -15.06 -22.70
N GLY A 171 25.61 -14.88 -23.91
CA GLY A 171 26.94 -15.29 -24.32
C GLY A 171 27.06 -16.80 -24.60
N THR A 172 26.06 -17.60 -24.20
CA THR A 172 26.02 -19.06 -24.37
C THR A 172 24.78 -19.52 -25.10
N VAL A 173 24.83 -20.68 -25.77
CA VAL A 173 23.73 -21.30 -26.49
C VAL A 173 23.54 -22.72 -25.99
N ILE A 174 22.29 -23.15 -25.84
CA ILE A 174 21.97 -24.52 -25.43
C ILE A 174 21.99 -25.42 -26.68
N LYS A 175 22.79 -26.48 -26.65
CA LYS A 175 22.86 -27.42 -27.74
C LYS A 175 21.60 -28.28 -27.86
N ASN A 176 21.21 -28.94 -26.78
CA ASN A 176 19.98 -29.72 -26.71
C ASN A 176 19.09 -29.08 -25.62
N LYS A 177 17.93 -28.59 -26.04
CA LYS A 177 16.97 -27.96 -25.11
C LYS A 177 16.28 -29.02 -24.27
N CYS A 178 16.12 -28.77 -22.99
CA CYS A 178 15.34 -29.60 -22.08
C CYS A 178 13.92 -29.79 -22.62
N HIS A 179 13.45 -31.03 -22.76
CA HIS A 179 12.15 -31.34 -23.31
C HIS A 179 10.99 -30.92 -22.42
N VAL A 180 11.20 -30.79 -21.11
CA VAL A 180 10.18 -30.36 -20.14
C VAL A 180 9.92 -28.85 -20.22
N CYS A 181 10.97 -28.04 -20.16
CA CYS A 181 10.84 -26.59 -20.14
C CYS A 181 11.11 -25.90 -21.49
N GLY A 182 11.48 -26.65 -22.55
CA GLY A 182 11.75 -26.09 -23.88
C GLY A 182 12.97 -25.17 -23.94
N GLY A 183 13.87 -25.23 -22.95
CA GLY A 183 15.07 -24.40 -22.86
C GLY A 183 14.94 -23.16 -21.98
N SER A 184 13.78 -22.94 -21.37
CA SER A 184 13.55 -21.78 -20.49
C SER A 184 14.17 -21.94 -19.11
N GLY A 185 14.39 -23.16 -18.64
CA GLY A 185 14.86 -23.47 -17.29
C GLY A 185 13.78 -23.37 -16.20
N VAL A 186 12.55 -22.97 -16.57
CA VAL A 186 11.43 -22.82 -15.64
C VAL A 186 10.19 -23.59 -16.13
N GLU A 187 9.37 -24.03 -15.20
CA GLU A 187 8.08 -24.68 -15.47
C GLU A 187 6.99 -24.10 -14.59
N LYS A 188 5.73 -24.24 -15.02
CA LYS A 188 4.59 -23.79 -14.20
C LYS A 188 4.31 -24.83 -13.12
N GLY A 189 4.34 -24.36 -11.87
CA GLY A 189 4.08 -25.22 -10.72
C GLY A 189 3.34 -24.48 -9.62
N GLU A 190 3.07 -25.23 -8.55
CA GLU A 190 2.45 -24.70 -7.34
C GLU A 190 3.44 -24.83 -6.19
N GLU A 191 3.67 -23.74 -5.47
CA GLU A 191 4.54 -23.71 -4.29
C GLU A 191 3.75 -23.18 -3.09
N VAL A 192 3.92 -23.81 -1.93
CA VAL A 192 3.39 -23.28 -0.66
C VAL A 192 4.39 -22.30 -0.11
N VAL A 193 4.00 -21.03 -0.05
CA VAL A 193 4.82 -19.96 0.49
C VAL A 193 4.28 -19.56 1.85
N GLU A 194 5.15 -19.54 2.84
CA GLU A 194 4.86 -19.05 4.19
C GLU A 194 5.20 -17.56 4.25
N ILE A 195 4.19 -16.75 4.61
CA ILE A 195 4.29 -15.29 4.67
C ILE A 195 4.06 -14.85 6.10
N LYS A 196 5.09 -14.21 6.68
CA LYS A 196 5.01 -13.61 8.01
C LYS A 196 4.57 -12.16 7.88
N ILE A 197 3.41 -11.84 8.41
CA ILE A 197 2.84 -10.50 8.43
C ILE A 197 3.04 -9.92 9.83
N PRO A 198 3.75 -8.79 9.96
CA PRO A 198 3.99 -8.18 11.27
C PRO A 198 2.70 -7.61 11.86
N ALA A 199 2.69 -7.44 13.19
CA ALA A 199 1.60 -6.79 13.88
C ALA A 199 1.51 -5.29 13.49
N GLY A 200 0.29 -4.74 13.55
CA GLY A 200 0.03 -3.32 13.32
C GLY A 200 -0.11 -2.91 11.86
N VAL A 201 0.04 -3.82 10.89
CA VAL A 201 -0.10 -3.48 9.47
C VAL A 201 -1.43 -2.78 9.20
N ALA A 202 -1.43 -1.82 8.28
CA ALA A 202 -2.61 -1.07 7.88
C ALA A 202 -3.08 -1.47 6.49
N GLU A 203 -4.33 -1.15 6.18
CA GLU A 203 -4.87 -1.32 4.84
C GLU A 203 -4.04 -0.57 3.80
N GLY A 204 -3.82 -1.21 2.65
CA GLY A 204 -3.00 -0.67 1.57
C GLY A 204 -1.50 -0.83 1.76
N MET A 205 -1.01 -1.30 2.90
CA MET A 205 0.40 -1.61 3.07
C MET A 205 0.80 -2.81 2.23
N ILE A 206 2.07 -2.80 1.79
CA ILE A 206 2.66 -3.86 0.99
C ILE A 206 3.77 -4.52 1.79
N VAL A 207 3.64 -5.83 2.02
CA VAL A 207 4.69 -6.66 2.60
C VAL A 207 5.44 -7.36 1.46
N ASN A 208 6.73 -7.10 1.33
CA ASN A 208 7.57 -7.73 0.32
C ASN A 208 8.22 -8.99 0.86
N VAL A 209 8.09 -10.10 0.12
CA VAL A 209 8.72 -11.39 0.42
C VAL A 209 9.76 -11.67 -0.66
N PRO A 210 11.04 -11.41 -0.39
CA PRO A 210 12.09 -11.47 -1.40
C PRO A 210 12.34 -12.91 -1.87
N GLY A 211 12.60 -13.07 -3.17
CA GLY A 211 13.00 -14.33 -3.80
C GLY A 211 11.92 -15.40 -3.86
N LYS A 212 10.65 -15.07 -3.54
CA LYS A 212 9.52 -16.02 -3.56
C LYS A 212 8.59 -15.84 -4.76
N GLY A 213 8.87 -14.88 -5.65
CA GLY A 213 8.15 -14.67 -6.90
C GLY A 213 8.41 -15.74 -7.95
N ASN A 214 8.20 -15.42 -9.22
CA ASN A 214 8.49 -16.32 -10.34
C ASN A 214 10.00 -16.58 -10.42
N ALA A 215 10.38 -17.81 -10.75
CA ALA A 215 11.77 -18.16 -11.01
C ALA A 215 12.30 -17.41 -12.24
N GLY A 216 13.56 -16.99 -12.19
CA GLY A 216 14.23 -16.40 -13.35
C GLY A 216 14.61 -17.49 -14.36
N HIS A 217 14.56 -17.15 -15.65
CA HIS A 217 15.00 -18.05 -16.69
C HIS A 217 16.48 -18.42 -16.55
N ARG A 218 16.82 -19.67 -16.85
CA ARG A 218 18.21 -20.18 -16.95
C ARG A 218 19.06 -19.84 -15.72
N ASN A 219 18.62 -20.33 -14.55
CA ASN A 219 19.24 -20.04 -13.27
C ASN A 219 19.30 -18.53 -12.92
N GLY A 220 18.37 -17.76 -13.46
CA GLY A 220 18.19 -16.37 -13.12
C GLY A 220 17.69 -16.18 -11.69
N ILE A 221 17.68 -14.93 -11.23
CA ILE A 221 17.23 -14.56 -9.90
C ILE A 221 15.71 -14.62 -9.85
N SER A 222 15.14 -15.26 -8.84
CA SER A 222 13.68 -15.23 -8.62
C SER A 222 13.20 -13.81 -8.33
N GLY A 223 11.97 -13.50 -8.74
CA GLY A 223 11.28 -12.28 -8.35
C GLY A 223 10.82 -12.32 -6.89
N ASP A 224 10.05 -11.34 -6.48
CA ASP A 224 9.51 -11.20 -5.13
C ASP A 224 8.00 -11.43 -5.12
N ILE A 225 7.44 -11.69 -3.94
CA ILE A 225 5.99 -11.63 -3.73
C ILE A 225 5.66 -10.32 -3.01
N GLN A 226 4.80 -9.52 -3.61
CA GLN A 226 4.23 -8.31 -3.05
C GLN A 226 2.87 -8.65 -2.46
N VAL A 227 2.76 -8.62 -1.14
CA VAL A 227 1.53 -8.92 -0.41
C VAL A 227 0.80 -7.62 -0.08
N PHE A 228 -0.34 -7.42 -0.72
CA PHE A 228 -1.21 -6.28 -0.47
C PHE A 228 -2.16 -6.61 0.69
N ILE A 229 -2.06 -5.85 1.75
CA ILE A 229 -2.91 -6.02 2.93
C ILE A 229 -4.24 -5.31 2.69
N THR A 230 -5.32 -6.02 2.99
CA THR A 230 -6.69 -5.49 3.02
C THR A 230 -7.27 -5.84 4.38
N GLU A 231 -7.87 -4.88 5.05
CA GLU A 231 -8.52 -5.09 6.32
C GLU A 231 -9.92 -5.71 6.11
N GLU A 232 -10.29 -6.64 6.98
CA GLU A 232 -11.61 -7.25 6.99
C GLU A 232 -12.55 -6.36 7.81
N GLU A 233 -13.74 -6.08 7.27
CA GLU A 233 -14.75 -5.30 7.98
C GLU A 233 -15.09 -5.97 9.32
N ASN A 234 -15.19 -5.17 10.38
CA ASN A 234 -15.50 -5.62 11.71
C ASN A 234 -16.76 -4.91 12.24
N ASP A 235 -17.77 -5.68 12.62
CA ASP A 235 -19.06 -5.14 13.10
C ASP A 235 -18.97 -4.53 14.51
N THR A 236 -17.90 -4.83 15.25
CA THR A 236 -17.77 -4.44 16.66
C THR A 236 -16.83 -3.26 16.84
N PHE A 237 -15.76 -3.22 16.06
CA PHE A 237 -14.68 -2.25 16.20
C PHE A 237 -14.47 -1.47 14.91
N VAL A 238 -14.21 -0.17 15.05
CA VAL A 238 -13.80 0.71 13.96
C VAL A 238 -12.37 1.15 14.22
N ARG A 239 -11.50 1.01 13.23
CA ARG A 239 -10.11 1.41 13.33
C ARG A 239 -9.95 2.89 13.02
N ASP A 240 -9.16 3.59 13.84
CA ASP A 240 -8.69 4.95 13.59
C ASP A 240 -7.16 5.02 13.82
N GLY A 241 -6.42 4.81 12.74
CA GLY A 241 -4.97 4.67 12.81
C GLY A 241 -4.53 3.47 13.66
N ASN A 242 -3.89 3.73 14.82
CA ASN A 242 -3.55 2.70 15.81
C ASN A 242 -4.59 2.60 16.93
N ASP A 243 -5.46 3.60 17.04
CA ASP A 243 -6.57 3.55 17.99
C ASP A 243 -7.72 2.71 17.44
N VAL A 244 -8.53 2.16 18.32
CA VAL A 244 -9.70 1.39 17.96
C VAL A 244 -10.91 1.92 18.69
N ILE A 245 -11.98 2.15 17.97
CA ILE A 245 -13.23 2.71 18.49
C ILE A 245 -14.21 1.56 18.72
N TYR A 246 -14.79 1.52 19.90
CA TYR A 246 -15.86 0.61 20.29
C TYR A 246 -17.08 1.40 20.76
N ASN A 247 -18.26 1.07 20.25
CA ASN A 247 -19.49 1.70 20.71
C ASN A 247 -20.16 0.84 21.79
N LEU A 248 -20.06 1.28 23.04
CA LEU A 248 -20.67 0.63 24.20
C LEU A 248 -22.12 1.06 24.33
N LEU A 249 -23.03 0.12 24.20
CA LEU A 249 -24.44 0.35 24.44
C LEU A 249 -24.78 -0.03 25.89
N LEU A 250 -25.00 1.02 26.72
CA LEU A 250 -25.40 0.84 28.12
C LEU A 250 -26.92 0.83 28.22
N ASP A 251 -27.43 0.06 29.17
CA ASP A 251 -28.78 0.19 29.64
C ASP A 251 -28.97 1.49 30.49
N PHE A 252 -30.13 2.07 30.45
CA PHE A 252 -30.44 3.32 31.15
C PHE A 252 -30.17 3.25 32.68
N PRO A 253 -30.57 2.16 33.40
CA PRO A 253 -30.24 2.02 34.82
C PRO A 253 -28.76 2.04 35.13
N THR A 254 -27.93 1.32 34.37
CA THR A 254 -26.49 1.31 34.57
C THR A 254 -25.87 2.67 34.26
N ALA A 255 -26.35 3.39 33.24
CA ALA A 255 -25.89 4.75 32.97
C ALA A 255 -26.23 5.74 34.12
N ALA A 256 -27.39 5.56 34.75
CA ALA A 256 -27.85 6.44 35.83
C ALA A 256 -27.18 6.11 37.19
N LEU A 257 -27.11 4.83 37.54
CA LEU A 257 -26.63 4.37 38.85
C LEU A 257 -25.11 4.14 38.90
N GLY A 258 -24.49 3.92 37.74
CA GLY A 258 -23.13 3.44 37.62
C GLY A 258 -23.05 1.94 37.79
N GLY A 259 -21.88 1.38 37.55
CA GLY A 259 -21.64 -0.06 37.69
C GLY A 259 -20.45 -0.52 36.91
N ASP A 260 -20.16 -1.82 36.97
CA ASP A 260 -19.10 -2.45 36.21
C ASP A 260 -19.70 -3.08 34.96
N VAL A 261 -19.10 -2.80 33.81
CA VAL A 261 -19.52 -3.33 32.50
C VAL A 261 -18.35 -4.06 31.83
N GLU A 262 -18.63 -5.19 31.23
CA GLU A 262 -17.64 -5.94 30.46
C GLU A 262 -17.68 -5.51 29.00
N ILE A 263 -16.52 -5.11 28.48
CA ILE A 263 -16.32 -4.75 27.06
C ILE A 263 -15.37 -5.74 26.40
N PRO A 264 -15.60 -6.12 25.15
CA PRO A 264 -14.67 -6.96 24.41
C PRO A 264 -13.41 -6.17 24.07
N THR A 265 -12.29 -6.88 23.97
CA THR A 265 -11.05 -6.35 23.42
C THR A 265 -10.77 -6.95 22.05
N ILE A 266 -9.86 -6.36 21.29
CA ILE A 266 -9.45 -6.84 19.96
C ILE A 266 -8.90 -8.27 20.03
N GLU A 267 -8.27 -8.63 21.13
CA GLU A 267 -7.69 -9.97 21.39
C GLU A 267 -8.75 -11.03 21.77
N GLY A 268 -10.04 -10.64 21.83
CA GLY A 268 -11.13 -11.54 22.22
C GLY A 268 -11.29 -11.73 23.73
N THR A 269 -10.50 -11.04 24.55
CA THR A 269 -10.66 -11.03 26.01
C THR A 269 -11.71 -10.00 26.42
N LYS A 270 -12.27 -10.13 27.62
CA LYS A 270 -13.21 -9.17 28.19
C LYS A 270 -12.51 -8.30 29.23
N LEU A 271 -12.73 -7.00 29.16
CA LEU A 271 -12.21 -6.05 30.13
C LEU A 271 -13.35 -5.46 30.95
N LYS A 272 -13.23 -5.44 32.26
CA LYS A 272 -14.18 -4.77 33.15
C LYS A 272 -13.86 -3.28 33.22
N VAL A 273 -14.85 -2.46 32.92
CA VAL A 273 -14.75 -0.99 32.96
C VAL A 273 -15.81 -0.49 33.93
N LYS A 274 -15.36 0.34 34.88
CA LYS A 274 -16.23 1.00 35.82
C LYS A 274 -16.88 2.22 35.16
N ILE A 275 -18.20 2.25 35.18
CA ILE A 275 -19.02 3.36 34.72
C ILE A 275 -19.44 4.20 35.90
N ASP A 276 -19.15 5.49 35.86
CA ASP A 276 -19.58 6.42 36.91
C ASP A 276 -21.11 6.64 36.84
N SER A 277 -21.74 6.89 37.98
CA SER A 277 -23.16 7.26 38.03
C SER A 277 -23.40 8.57 37.27
N GLY A 278 -24.54 8.64 36.55
CA GLY A 278 -24.90 9.80 35.75
C GLY A 278 -24.09 9.94 34.44
N THR A 279 -23.49 8.86 33.95
CA THR A 279 -22.77 8.85 32.69
C THR A 279 -23.71 9.21 31.54
N GLN A 280 -23.38 10.27 30.81
CA GLN A 280 -24.17 10.80 29.71
C GLN A 280 -23.83 10.09 28.38
N PRO A 281 -24.80 9.93 27.47
CA PRO A 281 -24.53 9.43 26.12
C PRO A 281 -23.54 10.35 25.38
N GLY A 282 -22.65 9.74 24.57
CA GLY A 282 -21.55 10.44 23.90
C GLY A 282 -20.36 10.74 24.79
N LYS A 283 -20.30 10.26 26.05
CA LYS A 283 -19.08 10.25 26.85
C LYS A 283 -18.09 9.26 26.21
N THR A 284 -16.86 9.71 26.06
CA THR A 284 -15.77 8.88 25.53
C THR A 284 -14.86 8.45 26.67
N LEU A 285 -14.61 7.15 26.78
CA LEU A 285 -13.66 6.57 27.72
C LEU A 285 -12.44 6.07 26.94
N ARG A 286 -11.24 6.47 27.32
CA ARG A 286 -10.00 6.08 26.66
C ARG A 286 -9.24 5.07 27.51
N LEU A 287 -9.09 3.86 27.01
CA LEU A 287 -8.35 2.77 27.63
C LEU A 287 -6.97 2.68 26.98
N ARG A 288 -5.98 3.23 27.68
CA ARG A 288 -4.62 3.36 27.16
C ARG A 288 -3.97 2.01 26.89
N GLY A 289 -3.29 1.93 25.74
CA GLY A 289 -2.53 0.75 25.34
C GLY A 289 -3.39 -0.49 25.07
N LYS A 290 -4.67 -0.31 24.71
CA LYS A 290 -5.60 -1.41 24.37
C LYS A 290 -6.06 -1.36 22.90
N GLY A 291 -5.42 -0.52 22.08
CA GLY A 291 -5.61 -0.45 20.64
C GLY A 291 -4.67 -1.39 19.88
N LEU A 292 -4.31 -1.00 18.67
CA LEU A 292 -3.40 -1.74 17.79
C LEU A 292 -1.94 -1.32 18.01
N PRO A 293 -0.98 -2.24 17.89
CA PRO A 293 0.43 -1.90 17.92
C PRO A 293 0.82 -1.08 16.67
N ALA A 294 1.81 -0.21 16.82
CA ALA A 294 2.43 0.42 15.67
C ALA A 294 3.27 -0.60 14.88
N VAL A 295 3.26 -0.50 13.56
CA VAL A 295 4.12 -1.32 12.70
C VAL A 295 5.58 -1.07 13.03
N GLN A 296 6.34 -2.14 13.20
CA GLN A 296 7.77 -2.05 13.46
C GLN A 296 8.49 -1.27 12.35
N GLY A 297 9.18 -0.20 12.71
CA GLY A 297 9.85 0.70 11.77
C GLY A 297 9.06 1.94 11.35
N TYR A 298 7.74 1.98 11.56
CA TYR A 298 6.86 3.13 11.19
C TYR A 298 6.27 3.86 12.40
N GLY A 299 6.57 3.41 13.63
CA GLY A 299 6.09 4.03 14.86
C GLY A 299 6.52 3.23 16.08
N ARG A 300 6.19 3.74 17.27
CA ARG A 300 6.44 3.07 18.55
C ARG A 300 5.19 3.13 19.40
N GLY A 301 4.99 2.06 20.18
CA GLY A 301 3.91 1.99 21.16
C GLY A 301 2.67 1.30 20.65
N MET A 302 1.65 1.38 21.44
CA MET A 302 0.35 0.76 21.26
C MET A 302 -0.69 1.88 21.26
N GLY A 303 -1.67 1.79 20.37
CA GLY A 303 -2.82 2.69 20.36
C GLY A 303 -3.75 2.44 21.55
N ASP A 304 -4.80 3.20 21.63
CA ASP A 304 -5.78 3.15 22.71
C ASP A 304 -7.09 2.54 22.20
N LEU A 305 -7.85 1.93 23.12
CA LEU A 305 -9.23 1.58 22.86
C LEU A 305 -10.13 2.73 23.33
N VAL A 306 -10.78 3.36 22.37
CA VAL A 306 -11.69 4.49 22.56
C VAL A 306 -13.12 3.96 22.64
N VAL A 307 -13.70 3.98 23.84
CA VAL A 307 -15.05 3.49 24.08
C VAL A 307 -16.02 4.67 24.04
N ASN A 308 -16.89 4.70 23.04
CA ASN A 308 -17.97 5.68 22.93
C ASN A 308 -19.22 5.13 23.61
N VAL A 309 -19.75 5.87 24.57
CA VAL A 309 -20.91 5.43 25.36
C VAL A 309 -22.21 5.88 24.68
N SER A 310 -23.04 4.90 24.32
CA SER A 310 -24.42 5.08 23.89
C SER A 310 -25.36 4.55 24.98
N VAL A 311 -26.51 5.16 25.14
CA VAL A 311 -27.51 4.71 26.14
C VAL A 311 -28.74 4.17 25.43
N TYR A 312 -29.09 2.94 25.75
CA TYR A 312 -30.29 2.29 25.22
C TYR A 312 -31.54 2.76 25.99
N VAL A 313 -32.50 3.27 25.25
CA VAL A 313 -33.83 3.59 25.77
C VAL A 313 -34.81 2.54 25.24
N PRO A 314 -35.47 1.77 26.12
CA PRO A 314 -36.37 0.70 25.70
C PRO A 314 -37.57 1.25 24.89
N LYS A 315 -37.86 0.58 23.77
CA LYS A 315 -39.01 0.95 22.90
C LYS A 315 -40.35 0.53 23.48
N THR A 316 -40.38 -0.53 24.27
CA THR A 316 -41.58 -1.09 24.92
C THR A 316 -41.34 -1.22 26.39
N LEU A 317 -42.31 -0.90 27.20
CA LEU A 317 -42.25 -0.97 28.66
C LEU A 317 -43.43 -1.80 29.18
N SER A 318 -43.19 -2.59 30.21
CA SER A 318 -44.23 -3.25 31.00
C SER A 318 -45.04 -2.20 31.78
N ARG A 319 -46.16 -2.62 32.34
CA ARG A 319 -47.01 -1.74 33.16
C ARG A 319 -46.28 -1.22 34.40
N GLU A 320 -45.51 -2.09 35.05
CA GLU A 320 -44.75 -1.76 36.27
C GLU A 320 -43.60 -0.78 35.99
N GLU A 321 -42.86 -1.02 34.91
CA GLU A 321 -41.79 -0.12 34.45
C GLU A 321 -42.33 1.26 34.08
N LYS A 322 -43.47 1.30 33.38
CA LYS A 322 -44.13 2.56 33.02
C LYS A 322 -44.57 3.32 34.26
N GLU A 323 -45.13 2.65 35.26
CA GLU A 323 -45.55 3.29 36.53
C GLU A 323 -44.32 3.82 37.29
N ALA A 324 -43.21 3.06 37.36
CA ALA A 324 -41.97 3.48 37.99
C ALA A 324 -41.36 4.73 37.31
N LEU A 325 -41.25 4.73 35.97
CA LEU A 325 -40.75 5.86 35.21
C LEU A 325 -41.67 7.10 35.29
N THR A 326 -42.99 6.88 35.38
CA THR A 326 -43.96 8.00 35.54
C THR A 326 -43.75 8.72 36.87
N ARG A 327 -43.49 8.01 37.97
CA ARG A 327 -43.15 8.60 39.26
C ARG A 327 -41.88 9.43 39.22
N LEU A 328 -40.88 9.01 38.44
CA LEU A 328 -39.58 9.69 38.32
C LEU A 328 -39.66 10.90 37.38
N ARG A 329 -40.62 10.95 36.43
CA ARG A 329 -40.71 11.99 35.40
C ARG A 329 -40.76 13.41 35.96
N ASP A 330 -41.43 13.58 37.10
CA ASP A 330 -41.61 14.90 37.72
C ASP A 330 -40.53 15.28 38.73
N SER A 331 -39.58 14.35 38.97
CA SER A 331 -38.41 14.61 39.82
C SER A 331 -37.47 15.61 39.14
N ASP A 332 -36.97 16.58 39.91
CA ASP A 332 -36.05 17.61 39.40
C ASP A 332 -34.71 17.04 38.87
N ASN A 333 -34.27 15.92 39.46
CA ASN A 333 -33.06 15.25 39.02
C ASN A 333 -33.17 14.61 37.62
N PHE A 334 -34.42 14.36 37.13
CA PHE A 334 -34.66 13.82 35.79
C PHE A 334 -34.90 14.92 34.74
N LYS A 335 -34.91 16.18 35.15
CA LYS A 335 -35.02 17.34 34.26
C LYS A 335 -33.61 17.83 33.95
N GLY A 336 -33.20 17.78 32.66
CA GLY A 336 -31.90 18.29 32.25
C GLY A 336 -31.76 19.77 32.58
N ASP A 337 -30.69 20.10 33.33
CA ASP A 337 -30.37 21.48 33.71
C ASP A 337 -29.72 22.27 32.53
N SER A 338 -29.54 23.58 32.75
CA SER A 338 -28.91 24.45 31.74
C SER A 338 -27.44 24.12 31.47
N SER A 339 -26.72 23.58 32.46
CA SER A 339 -25.32 23.19 32.33
C SER A 339 -25.17 21.97 31.46
N THR A 340 -26.03 20.97 31.64
CA THR A 340 -26.09 19.76 30.81
C THR A 340 -26.43 20.09 29.37
N LYS A 341 -27.41 20.98 29.14
CA LYS A 341 -27.78 21.44 27.78
C LYS A 341 -26.60 22.11 27.08
N ARG A 342 -25.84 22.97 27.78
CA ARG A 342 -24.67 23.65 27.25
C ARG A 342 -23.56 22.62 26.89
N SER A 343 -23.27 21.69 27.79
CA SER A 343 -22.26 20.65 27.56
C SER A 343 -22.60 19.74 26.36
N ILE A 344 -23.86 19.38 26.15
CA ILE A 344 -24.31 18.63 24.99
C ILE A 344 -24.16 19.46 23.73
N PHE A 345 -24.53 20.75 23.76
CA PHE A 345 -24.39 21.65 22.62
C PHE A 345 -22.92 21.88 22.22
N GLU A 346 -22.01 22.07 23.19
CA GLU A 346 -20.55 22.18 22.93
C GLU A 346 -20.00 20.92 22.25
N ARG A 347 -20.39 19.72 22.70
CA ARG A 347 -19.99 18.47 22.04
C ARG A 347 -20.53 18.36 20.62
N PHE A 348 -21.77 18.75 20.40
CA PHE A 348 -22.38 18.80 19.07
C PHE A 348 -21.62 19.75 18.14
N LYS A 349 -21.23 20.95 18.62
CA LYS A 349 -20.48 21.93 17.87
C LYS A 349 -19.09 21.40 17.45
N ASN A 350 -18.40 20.70 18.36
CA ASN A 350 -17.09 20.11 18.07
C ASN A 350 -17.13 18.92 17.08
N TYR A 351 -18.32 18.39 16.81
CA TYR A 351 -18.51 17.32 15.83
C TYR A 351 -18.59 17.84 14.38
N PHE A 352 -18.89 19.13 14.20
CA PHE A 352 -19.04 19.79 12.90
C PHE A 352 -17.92 20.80 12.58
N ASN A 353 -16.95 21.01 13.46
CA ASN A 353 -15.74 21.75 13.23
C ASN A 353 -14.53 20.82 13.16
#